data_f41ae767ef9881dd004b544230bdbd6d
#
_entry.id   f41ae767ef9881dd004b544230bdbd6d
#
_cell.length_a   1.000
_cell.length_b   1.000
_cell.length_c   1.000
_cell.angle_alpha   90.00
_cell.angle_beta   90.00
_cell.angle_gamma   90.00
#
_symmetry.space_group_name_H-M   'P 1'
#
loop_
_entity.id
_entity.type
_entity.pdbx_description
1 polymer ?
#
loop_
_entity_poly.entity_id
_entity_poly.type
_entity_poly.pdbx_seq_one_letter_code
_entity_poly.pdbx_strand_id
1 'polypeptide(L)'
;MAKIQLPAEFKGFSEKFDALAYGQDDSKVFDDMLTFIIDLFSFDNPWKPNGHYAKIENLRERFFGLFQEIVLLMNAKIRNPKDWYDPFGNLYEMQIASKGRLANAGQFFTPENVVDLMDDILYAGEDMTGKGLRFSDPTCGSGRNLIAMHAKHPGNYCCGEDIDRTCALMTVCNFILHGVNGEVIWHDSLMPTKDHFYGAWRVRPRPDLLGIPEVCLLYTSDAADELD
;
A
#
# COMPACT_ATOMS: atom_id res chain seq x y z
N MET A 1 9.17 3.50 27.68
CA MET A 1 8.19 4.19 26.83
C MET A 1 6.84 3.49 26.97
N ALA A 2 5.75 4.21 27.19
CA ALA A 2 4.42 3.60 27.28
C ALA A 2 4.09 2.94 25.92
N LYS A 3 3.69 1.66 25.93
CA LYS A 3 3.16 1.00 24.72
C LYS A 3 1.91 1.80 24.30
N ILE A 4 1.89 2.31 23.07
CA ILE A 4 0.68 2.91 22.52
C ILE A 4 -0.34 1.77 22.43
N GLN A 5 -1.48 1.97 23.10
CA GLN A 5 -2.56 0.98 23.09
C GLN A 5 -3.29 1.12 21.75
N LEU A 6 -3.04 0.18 20.85
CA LEU A 6 -3.72 0.14 19.57
C LEU A 6 -5.25 -0.05 19.76
N PRO A 7 -6.08 0.51 18.87
CA PRO A 7 -7.51 0.22 18.87
C PRO A 7 -7.77 -1.29 18.85
N ALA A 8 -8.86 -1.73 19.49
CA ALA A 8 -9.17 -3.15 19.66
C ALA A 8 -9.22 -3.93 18.32
N GLU A 9 -9.59 -3.25 17.25
CA GLU A 9 -9.67 -3.80 15.89
C GLU A 9 -8.31 -4.25 15.32
N PHE A 10 -7.20 -3.64 15.77
CA PHE A 10 -5.84 -4.01 15.34
C PHE A 10 -5.18 -5.06 16.25
N LYS A 11 -5.86 -5.54 17.28
CA LYS A 11 -5.27 -6.44 18.29
C LYS A 11 -4.72 -7.71 17.65
N GLY A 12 -5.50 -8.38 16.80
CA GLY A 12 -5.08 -9.63 16.13
C GLY A 12 -3.85 -9.43 15.25
N PHE A 13 -3.82 -8.34 14.50
CA PHE A 13 -2.65 -7.97 13.70
C PHE A 13 -1.44 -7.69 14.59
N SER A 14 -1.59 -6.84 15.62
CA SER A 14 -0.48 -6.44 16.49
C SER A 14 0.16 -7.63 17.22
N GLU A 15 -0.63 -8.56 17.75
CA GLU A 15 -0.11 -9.75 18.41
C GLU A 15 0.74 -10.61 17.46
N LYS A 16 0.28 -10.82 16.23
CA LYS A 16 1.02 -11.59 15.20
C LYS A 16 2.26 -10.84 14.73
N PHE A 17 2.14 -9.52 14.53
CA PHE A 17 3.24 -8.68 14.10
C PHE A 17 4.35 -8.59 15.15
N ASP A 18 4.01 -8.31 16.41
CA ASP A 18 4.97 -8.24 17.53
C ASP A 18 5.71 -9.57 17.71
N ALA A 19 5.01 -10.71 17.52
CA ALA A 19 5.63 -12.03 17.60
C ALA A 19 6.61 -12.30 16.44
N LEU A 20 6.36 -11.75 15.24
CA LEU A 20 7.25 -11.87 14.09
C LEU A 20 8.42 -10.88 14.18
N ALA A 21 8.16 -9.67 14.67
CA ALA A 21 9.13 -8.60 14.79
C ALA A 21 10.02 -8.71 16.06
N TYR A 22 9.80 -9.71 16.91
CA TYR A 22 10.59 -9.88 18.11
C TYR A 22 12.09 -10.03 17.81
N GLY A 23 12.89 -9.08 18.32
CA GLY A 23 14.33 -9.04 18.07
C GLY A 23 14.73 -8.51 16.67
N GLN A 24 13.80 -7.93 15.92
CA GLN A 24 13.99 -7.39 14.58
C GLN A 24 13.64 -5.90 14.50
N ASP A 25 13.96 -5.25 13.40
CA ASP A 25 13.50 -3.89 13.10
C ASP A 25 12.07 -3.96 12.56
N ASP A 26 11.12 -3.39 13.28
CA ASP A 26 9.70 -3.37 12.92
C ASP A 26 9.46 -2.80 11.53
N SER A 27 10.23 -1.79 11.10
CA SER A 27 10.07 -1.20 9.77
C SER A 27 10.46 -2.17 8.67
N LYS A 28 11.53 -2.95 8.89
CA LYS A 28 11.92 -4.01 7.93
C LYS A 28 10.88 -5.11 7.86
N VAL A 29 10.36 -5.54 9.01
CA VAL A 29 9.29 -6.55 9.03
C VAL A 29 8.04 -6.05 8.33
N PHE A 30 7.71 -4.77 8.47
CA PHE A 30 6.60 -4.15 7.78
C PHE A 30 6.81 -4.09 6.27
N ASP A 31 7.98 -3.64 5.80
CA ASP A 31 8.35 -3.62 4.38
C ASP A 31 8.34 -5.03 3.76
N ASP A 32 8.87 -6.02 4.49
CA ASP A 32 8.89 -7.41 4.05
C ASP A 32 7.46 -8.00 3.97
N MET A 33 6.56 -7.59 4.88
CA MET A 33 5.14 -7.94 4.80
C MET A 33 4.47 -7.34 3.55
N LEU A 34 4.71 -6.06 3.26
CA LEU A 34 4.18 -5.41 2.06
C LEU A 34 4.70 -6.10 0.80
N THR A 35 6.00 -6.39 0.74
CA THR A 35 6.61 -7.12 -0.38
C THR A 35 6.00 -8.52 -0.52
N PHE A 36 5.80 -9.24 0.59
CA PHE A 36 5.13 -10.54 0.58
C PHE A 36 3.72 -10.46 -0.02
N ILE A 37 2.93 -9.44 0.36
CA ILE A 37 1.58 -9.24 -0.17
C ILE A 37 1.64 -9.00 -1.69
N ILE A 38 2.53 -8.12 -2.15
CA ILE A 38 2.71 -7.84 -3.58
C ILE A 38 3.05 -9.11 -4.35
N ASP A 39 3.98 -9.92 -3.82
CA ASP A 39 4.41 -11.16 -4.47
C ASP A 39 3.33 -12.26 -4.48
N LEU A 40 2.35 -12.23 -3.55
CA LEU A 40 1.18 -13.12 -3.62
C LEU A 40 0.34 -12.89 -4.88
N PHE A 41 0.34 -11.68 -5.41
CA PHE A 41 -0.41 -11.26 -6.59
C PHE A 41 0.47 -11.07 -7.83
N SER A 42 1.76 -11.39 -7.74
CA SER A 42 2.72 -11.38 -8.84
C SER A 42 2.94 -12.79 -9.35
N PHE A 43 2.66 -13.03 -10.64
CA PHE A 43 2.84 -14.36 -11.23
C PHE A 43 4.30 -14.64 -11.61
N ASP A 44 5.11 -13.59 -11.81
CA ASP A 44 6.45 -13.69 -12.38
C ASP A 44 7.59 -13.62 -11.34
N ASN A 45 7.29 -13.23 -10.10
CA ASN A 45 8.32 -13.01 -9.08
C ASN A 45 7.89 -13.58 -7.71
N PRO A 46 8.10 -14.88 -7.47
CA PRO A 46 7.74 -15.49 -6.20
C PRO A 46 8.61 -14.93 -5.06
N TRP A 47 7.94 -14.51 -3.98
CA TRP A 47 8.58 -14.00 -2.78
C TRP A 47 9.66 -14.94 -2.23
N LYS A 48 10.83 -14.38 -1.94
CA LYS A 48 11.94 -15.07 -1.31
C LYS A 48 12.26 -14.37 0.02
N PRO A 49 12.22 -15.10 1.15
CA PRO A 49 12.52 -14.50 2.44
C PRO A 49 13.98 -14.05 2.53
N ASN A 50 14.20 -12.91 3.16
CA ASN A 50 15.55 -12.44 3.49
C ASN A 50 16.22 -13.38 4.49
N GLY A 51 17.56 -13.48 4.44
CA GLY A 51 18.34 -14.38 5.29
C GLY A 51 18.19 -14.13 6.80
N HIS A 52 17.75 -12.94 7.23
CA HIS A 52 17.52 -12.65 8.65
C HIS A 52 16.34 -13.41 9.26
N TYR A 53 15.43 -13.96 8.43
CA TYR A 53 14.37 -14.86 8.87
C TYR A 53 14.74 -16.35 8.89
N ALA A 54 15.98 -16.71 8.62
CA ALA A 54 16.42 -18.10 8.48
C ALA A 54 16.12 -19.00 9.71
N LYS A 55 15.88 -18.40 10.88
CA LYS A 55 15.55 -19.11 12.14
C LYS A 55 14.05 -19.14 12.44
N ILE A 56 13.22 -18.53 11.63
CA ILE A 56 11.77 -18.46 11.85
C ILE A 56 11.10 -19.58 11.06
N GLU A 57 10.52 -20.53 11.79
CA GLU A 57 9.72 -21.58 11.19
C GLU A 57 8.39 -21.04 10.67
N ASN A 58 7.89 -21.65 9.59
CA ASN A 58 6.59 -21.33 8.97
C ASN A 58 6.43 -19.82 8.63
N LEU A 59 7.50 -19.20 8.14
CA LEU A 59 7.53 -17.77 7.89
C LEU A 59 6.45 -17.31 6.90
N ARG A 60 6.24 -18.09 5.82
CA ARG A 60 5.21 -17.80 4.81
C ARG A 60 3.81 -17.78 5.42
N GLU A 61 3.50 -18.75 6.26
CA GLU A 61 2.23 -18.88 6.98
C GLU A 61 2.04 -17.73 7.96
N ARG A 62 3.11 -17.27 8.60
CA ARG A 62 3.05 -16.12 9.52
C ARG A 62 2.74 -14.81 8.78
N PHE A 63 3.40 -14.53 7.65
CA PHE A 63 3.07 -13.37 6.82
C PHE A 63 1.66 -13.48 6.24
N PHE A 64 1.26 -14.66 5.79
CA PHE A 64 -0.12 -14.89 5.35
C PHE A 64 -1.14 -14.64 6.46
N GLY A 65 -0.82 -15.03 7.70
CA GLY A 65 -1.63 -14.73 8.87
C GLY A 65 -1.78 -13.23 9.15
N LEU A 66 -0.75 -12.41 8.91
CA LEU A 66 -0.84 -10.94 8.96
C LEU A 66 -1.76 -10.39 7.87
N PHE A 67 -1.61 -10.89 6.64
CA PHE A 67 -2.47 -10.49 5.53
C PHE A 67 -3.95 -10.83 5.79
N GLN A 68 -4.23 -11.98 6.39
CA GLN A 68 -5.60 -12.35 6.79
C GLN A 68 -6.22 -11.35 7.78
N GLU A 69 -5.45 -10.86 8.78
CA GLU A 69 -5.94 -9.83 9.72
C GLU A 69 -6.28 -8.53 8.99
N ILE A 70 -5.47 -8.13 8.00
CA ILE A 70 -5.74 -6.95 7.17
C ILE A 70 -7.03 -7.13 6.36
N VAL A 71 -7.23 -8.29 5.75
CA VAL A 71 -8.48 -8.60 5.01
C VAL A 71 -9.70 -8.57 5.94
N LEU A 72 -9.58 -9.07 7.17
CA LEU A 72 -10.64 -9.00 8.17
C LEU A 72 -10.95 -7.55 8.56
N LEU A 73 -9.94 -6.70 8.72
CA LEU A 73 -10.12 -5.25 8.96
C LEU A 73 -10.86 -4.59 7.80
N MET A 74 -10.44 -4.85 6.57
CA MET A 74 -11.11 -4.34 5.36
C MET A 74 -12.59 -4.73 5.33
N ASN A 75 -12.90 -6.01 5.54
CA ASN A 75 -14.27 -6.52 5.56
C ASN A 75 -15.11 -5.90 6.70
N ALA A 76 -14.49 -5.52 7.81
CA ALA A 76 -15.17 -4.85 8.90
C ALA A 76 -15.47 -3.37 8.62
N LYS A 77 -14.64 -2.69 7.84
CA LYS A 77 -14.73 -1.25 7.55
C LYS A 77 -15.52 -0.93 6.30
N ILE A 78 -15.35 -1.70 5.23
CA ILE A 78 -16.04 -1.47 3.95
C ILE A 78 -17.39 -2.19 3.99
N ARG A 79 -18.48 -1.42 4.02
CA ARG A 79 -19.87 -1.89 4.11
C ARG A 79 -20.66 -1.61 2.84
N ASN A 80 -20.28 -0.56 2.11
CA ASN A 80 -20.93 -0.11 0.90
C ASN A 80 -19.92 0.02 -0.24
N PRO A 81 -20.34 0.00 -1.50
CA PRO A 81 -19.45 0.09 -2.66
C PRO A 81 -18.60 1.37 -2.73
N LYS A 82 -19.04 2.46 -2.08
CA LYS A 82 -18.31 3.74 -2.03
C LYS A 82 -17.48 3.94 -0.76
N ASP A 83 -17.53 2.97 0.16
CA ASP A 83 -16.66 3.00 1.35
C ASP A 83 -15.23 2.66 0.92
N TRP A 84 -14.30 3.29 1.60
CA TRP A 84 -12.87 3.03 1.45
C TRP A 84 -12.20 2.97 2.83
N TYR A 85 -11.07 2.33 2.91
CA TYR A 85 -10.30 2.22 4.14
C TYR A 85 -8.82 2.00 3.82
N ASP A 86 -7.93 2.71 4.49
CA ASP A 86 -6.48 2.58 4.35
C ASP A 86 -5.87 1.77 5.51
N PRO A 87 -5.82 0.44 5.44
CA PRO A 87 -5.27 -0.37 6.52
C PRO A 87 -3.77 -0.17 6.71
N PHE A 88 -3.03 -0.02 5.61
CA PHE A 88 -1.57 0.07 5.67
C PHE A 88 -1.10 1.42 6.21
N GLY A 89 -1.68 2.52 5.77
CA GLY A 89 -1.36 3.84 6.31
C GLY A 89 -1.70 3.93 7.79
N ASN A 90 -2.88 3.44 8.20
CA ASN A 90 -3.29 3.42 9.61
C ASN A 90 -2.36 2.54 10.47
N LEU A 91 -1.97 1.35 10.00
CA LEU A 91 -1.01 0.49 10.70
C LEU A 91 0.38 1.14 10.78
N TYR A 92 0.83 1.76 9.69
CA TYR A 92 2.12 2.47 9.66
C TYR A 92 2.15 3.61 10.67
N GLU A 93 1.15 4.48 10.67
CA GLU A 93 1.04 5.59 11.62
C GLU A 93 1.02 5.12 13.08
N MET A 94 0.28 4.07 13.39
CA MET A 94 0.13 3.57 14.76
C MET A 94 1.30 2.74 15.24
N GLN A 95 1.83 1.84 14.43
CA GLN A 95 2.80 0.82 14.86
C GLN A 95 4.25 1.23 14.60
N ILE A 96 4.52 1.85 13.46
CA ILE A 96 5.87 2.14 13.00
C ILE A 96 6.27 3.57 13.34
N ALA A 97 5.40 4.50 13.05
CA ALA A 97 5.64 5.93 13.16
C ALA A 97 5.64 6.43 14.60
N SER A 98 4.86 5.81 15.49
CA SER A 98 4.80 6.15 16.92
C SER A 98 6.16 6.05 17.64
N LYS A 99 7.14 5.40 17.03
CA LYS A 99 8.53 5.27 17.55
C LYS A 99 9.45 6.45 17.18
N GLY A 100 8.89 7.59 16.73
CA GLY A 100 9.63 8.83 16.47
C GLY A 100 10.18 9.01 15.06
N ARG A 101 9.90 8.10 14.14
CA ARG A 101 10.42 8.15 12.75
C ARG A 101 9.63 9.11 11.85
N LEU A 102 8.31 9.21 11.98
CA LEU A 102 7.49 10.14 11.19
C LEU A 102 7.89 11.61 11.40
N ALA A 103 8.13 12.00 12.65
CA ALA A 103 8.53 13.37 12.95
C ALA A 103 9.87 13.76 12.32
N ASN A 104 10.77 12.78 12.11
CA ASN A 104 12.07 13.00 11.48
C ASN A 104 12.00 12.96 9.95
N ALA A 105 11.00 12.29 9.37
CA ALA A 105 10.83 12.17 7.91
C ALA A 105 9.90 13.25 7.33
N GLY A 106 9.19 14.02 8.19
CA GLY A 106 8.20 15.01 7.74
C GLY A 106 7.00 14.38 7.01
N GLN A 107 6.77 13.08 7.19
CA GLN A 107 5.68 12.35 6.55
C GLN A 107 4.41 12.47 7.38
N PHE A 108 3.37 13.04 6.80
CA PHE A 108 2.03 13.12 7.38
C PHE A 108 1.03 12.62 6.35
N PHE A 109 0.28 11.59 6.69
CA PHE A 109 -0.81 11.16 5.82
C PHE A 109 -2.02 12.08 5.99
N THR A 110 -2.68 12.38 4.89
CA THR A 110 -3.90 13.19 4.90
C THR A 110 -4.99 12.48 5.73
N PRO A 111 -5.60 13.13 6.74
CA PRO A 111 -6.69 12.51 7.49
C PRO A 111 -7.86 12.09 6.59
N GLU A 112 -8.50 10.95 6.91
CA GLU A 112 -9.57 10.37 6.08
C GLU A 112 -10.72 11.34 5.78
N ASN A 113 -11.15 12.12 6.79
CA ASN A 113 -12.18 13.15 6.63
C ASN A 113 -11.76 14.30 5.71
N VAL A 114 -10.46 14.61 5.63
CA VAL A 114 -9.94 15.62 4.70
C VAL A 114 -9.91 15.06 3.28
N VAL A 115 -9.56 13.79 3.10
CA VAL A 115 -9.64 13.11 1.79
C VAL A 115 -11.07 13.13 1.26
N ASP A 116 -12.06 12.81 2.09
CA ASP A 116 -13.47 12.87 1.71
C ASP A 116 -13.90 14.28 1.31
N LEU A 117 -13.48 15.31 2.07
CA LEU A 117 -13.77 16.70 1.75
C LEU A 117 -13.12 17.15 0.44
N MET A 118 -11.88 16.69 0.17
CA MET A 118 -11.19 17.01 -1.10
C MET A 118 -11.98 16.48 -2.31
N ASP A 119 -12.51 15.26 -2.24
CA ASP A 119 -13.35 14.69 -3.27
C ASP A 119 -14.62 15.53 -3.50
N ASP A 120 -15.33 15.87 -2.42
CA ASP A 120 -16.54 16.68 -2.47
C ASP A 120 -16.28 18.07 -3.11
N ILE A 121 -15.13 18.68 -2.84
CA ILE A 121 -14.73 19.98 -3.41
C ILE A 121 -14.35 19.83 -4.89
N LEU A 122 -13.55 18.82 -5.25
CA LEU A 122 -13.02 18.66 -6.60
C LEU A 122 -14.13 18.33 -7.62
N TYR A 123 -15.10 17.53 -7.22
CA TYR A 123 -16.13 17.04 -8.14
C TYR A 123 -17.53 17.61 -7.87
N ALA A 124 -17.70 18.40 -6.80
CA ALA A 124 -18.98 19.06 -6.46
C ALA A 124 -20.21 18.14 -6.51
N GLY A 125 -20.00 16.86 -6.15
CA GLY A 125 -21.02 15.83 -6.20
C GLY A 125 -21.26 15.22 -7.59
N GLU A 126 -20.47 15.55 -8.60
CA GLU A 126 -20.52 14.89 -9.90
C GLU A 126 -19.98 13.48 -9.84
N ASP A 127 -20.66 12.53 -10.48
CA ASP A 127 -20.20 11.16 -10.61
C ASP A 127 -19.25 11.03 -11.82
N MET A 128 -17.98 10.71 -11.52
CA MET A 128 -16.93 10.51 -12.52
C MET A 128 -16.75 9.03 -12.89
N THR A 129 -17.63 8.15 -12.47
CA THR A 129 -17.55 6.70 -12.71
C THR A 129 -17.40 6.39 -14.21
N GLY A 130 -16.36 5.61 -14.55
CA GLY A 130 -16.15 5.10 -15.93
C GLY A 130 -15.87 6.16 -16.99
N LYS A 131 -15.54 7.40 -16.62
CA LYS A 131 -15.25 8.48 -17.60
C LYS A 131 -13.88 8.37 -18.26
N GLY A 132 -13.06 7.36 -17.94
CA GLY A 132 -11.72 7.18 -18.50
C GLY A 132 -10.72 8.21 -18.00
N LEU A 133 -10.95 8.78 -16.84
CA LEU A 133 -10.05 9.74 -16.22
C LEU A 133 -8.80 9.07 -15.65
N ARG A 134 -7.75 9.86 -15.46
CA ARG A 134 -6.54 9.48 -14.76
C ARG A 134 -6.42 10.35 -13.50
N PHE A 135 -6.55 9.72 -12.34
CA PHE A 135 -6.27 10.34 -11.06
C PHE A 135 -4.79 10.19 -10.75
N SER A 136 -4.11 11.28 -10.47
CA SER A 136 -2.66 11.27 -10.18
C SER A 136 -2.37 11.97 -8.86
N ASP A 137 -1.53 11.33 -8.04
CA ASP A 137 -1.02 11.88 -6.79
C ASP A 137 0.51 11.72 -6.77
N PRO A 138 1.29 12.82 -6.96
CA PRO A 138 2.75 12.78 -7.06
C PRO A 138 3.46 12.63 -5.70
N THR A 139 2.71 12.53 -4.59
CA THR A 139 3.19 12.32 -3.21
C THR A 139 2.20 11.45 -2.46
N CYS A 140 1.91 10.28 -3.02
CA CYS A 140 0.73 9.49 -2.69
C CYS A 140 0.72 8.91 -1.27
N GLY A 141 1.86 8.84 -0.57
CA GLY A 141 1.95 8.23 0.74
C GLY A 141 1.48 6.77 0.72
N SER A 142 0.46 6.44 1.49
CA SER A 142 -0.20 5.13 1.45
C SER A 142 -1.20 4.94 0.30
N GLY A 143 -1.37 5.94 -0.57
CA GLY A 143 -2.36 5.93 -1.66
C GLY A 143 -3.78 6.29 -1.23
N ARG A 144 -3.95 6.84 -0.03
CA ARG A 144 -5.24 7.13 0.60
C ARG A 144 -6.17 7.97 -0.28
N ASN A 145 -5.66 9.03 -0.92
CA ASN A 145 -6.43 9.85 -1.86
C ASN A 145 -6.92 9.03 -3.07
N LEU A 146 -6.04 8.20 -3.63
CA LEU A 146 -6.33 7.43 -4.85
C LEU A 146 -7.33 6.31 -4.61
N ILE A 147 -7.25 5.60 -3.47
CA ILE A 147 -8.25 4.57 -3.13
C ILE A 147 -9.62 5.17 -2.83
N ALA A 148 -9.68 6.36 -2.21
CA ALA A 148 -10.92 7.09 -2.01
C ALA A 148 -11.55 7.50 -3.34
N MET A 149 -10.76 8.09 -4.26
CA MET A 149 -11.19 8.42 -5.62
C MET A 149 -11.70 7.19 -6.38
N HIS A 150 -10.98 6.07 -6.28
CA HIS A 150 -11.40 4.82 -6.90
C HIS A 150 -12.74 4.31 -6.35
N ALA A 151 -12.92 4.33 -5.04
CA ALA A 151 -14.16 3.85 -4.41
C ALA A 151 -15.38 4.72 -4.77
N LYS A 152 -15.21 6.04 -4.81
CA LYS A 152 -16.29 6.98 -5.12
C LYS A 152 -16.56 7.08 -6.63
N HIS A 153 -15.54 6.94 -7.46
CA HIS A 153 -15.56 7.09 -8.92
C HIS A 153 -14.88 5.92 -9.63
N PRO A 154 -15.39 4.68 -9.50
CA PRO A 154 -14.75 3.49 -10.05
C PRO A 154 -14.65 3.52 -11.58
N GLY A 155 -13.78 2.67 -12.14
CA GLY A 155 -13.59 2.54 -13.59
C GLY A 155 -12.68 3.60 -14.21
N ASN A 156 -11.97 4.38 -13.39
CA ASN A 156 -10.90 5.29 -13.82
C ASN A 156 -9.53 4.68 -13.51
N TYR A 157 -8.47 5.31 -14.02
CA TYR A 157 -7.09 4.87 -13.82
C TYR A 157 -6.42 5.69 -12.72
N CYS A 158 -5.72 5.05 -11.79
CA CYS A 158 -4.99 5.72 -10.72
C CYS A 158 -3.47 5.66 -10.94
N CYS A 159 -2.77 6.76 -10.67
CA CYS A 159 -1.32 6.85 -10.71
C CYS A 159 -0.81 7.46 -9.39
N GLY A 160 -0.08 6.67 -8.62
CA GLY A 160 0.56 7.11 -7.38
C GLY A 160 2.07 7.23 -7.58
N GLU A 161 2.67 8.28 -7.03
CA GLU A 161 4.11 8.48 -7.04
C GLU A 161 4.58 8.82 -5.63
N ASP A 162 5.71 8.28 -5.21
CA ASP A 162 6.32 8.63 -3.93
C ASP A 162 7.83 8.39 -3.95
N ILE A 163 8.58 9.23 -3.23
CA ILE A 163 10.02 9.09 -3.04
C ILE A 163 10.35 8.03 -1.98
N ASP A 164 9.43 7.78 -1.06
CA ASP A 164 9.61 6.77 -0.01
C ASP A 164 9.13 5.40 -0.49
N ARG A 165 10.05 4.42 -0.42
CA ARG A 165 9.76 3.05 -0.85
C ARG A 165 8.60 2.42 -0.09
N THR A 166 8.54 2.61 1.22
CA THR A 166 7.48 2.03 2.07
C THR A 166 6.12 2.62 1.69
N CYS A 167 6.06 3.92 1.40
CA CYS A 167 4.87 4.60 0.88
C CYS A 167 4.40 3.99 -0.45
N ALA A 168 5.31 3.84 -1.40
CA ALA A 168 5.00 3.22 -2.68
C ALA A 168 4.47 1.78 -2.50
N LEU A 169 5.11 0.95 -1.66
CA LEU A 169 4.66 -0.41 -1.37
C LEU A 169 3.28 -0.44 -0.69
N MET A 170 2.99 0.47 0.26
CA MET A 170 1.67 0.59 0.87
C MET A 170 0.60 0.93 -0.16
N THR A 171 0.91 1.85 -1.08
CA THR A 171 0.00 2.21 -2.17
C THR A 171 -0.29 1.02 -3.08
N VAL A 172 0.73 0.24 -3.48
CA VAL A 172 0.52 -1.00 -4.26
C VAL A 172 -0.40 -1.98 -3.52
N CYS A 173 -0.13 -2.22 -2.23
CA CYS A 173 -0.95 -3.11 -1.41
C CYS A 173 -2.39 -2.60 -1.26
N ASN A 174 -2.60 -1.31 -1.09
CA ASN A 174 -3.92 -0.69 -1.06
C ASN A 174 -4.64 -0.82 -2.41
N PHE A 175 -3.93 -0.66 -3.52
CA PHE A 175 -4.50 -0.89 -4.87
C PHE A 175 -4.95 -2.34 -5.05
N ILE A 176 -4.17 -3.32 -4.56
CA ILE A 176 -4.56 -4.74 -4.57
C ILE A 176 -5.87 -4.93 -3.79
N LEU A 177 -5.94 -4.45 -2.56
CA LEU A 177 -7.11 -4.69 -1.68
C LEU A 177 -8.40 -4.01 -2.17
N HIS A 178 -8.29 -2.88 -2.88
CA HIS A 178 -9.44 -2.14 -3.41
C HIS A 178 -9.76 -2.48 -4.88
N GLY A 179 -8.98 -3.34 -5.52
CA GLY A 179 -9.15 -3.67 -6.94
C GLY A 179 -8.91 -2.49 -7.88
N VAL A 180 -8.03 -1.58 -7.50
CA VAL A 180 -7.68 -0.40 -8.31
C VAL A 180 -6.97 -0.83 -9.58
N ASN A 181 -7.37 -0.25 -10.72
CA ASN A 181 -6.60 -0.32 -11.95
C ASN A 181 -5.66 0.89 -12.01
N GLY A 182 -4.36 0.66 -11.88
CA GLY A 182 -3.43 1.77 -11.78
C GLY A 182 -1.96 1.36 -11.78
N GLU A 183 -1.13 2.35 -11.57
CA GLU A 183 0.31 2.20 -11.43
C GLU A 183 0.83 2.98 -10.23
N VAL A 184 1.93 2.52 -9.66
CA VAL A 184 2.65 3.17 -8.57
C VAL A 184 4.11 3.27 -8.95
N ILE A 185 4.68 4.46 -8.83
CA ILE A 185 6.05 4.76 -9.22
C ILE A 185 6.83 5.19 -7.97
N TRP A 186 7.90 4.50 -7.70
CA TRP A 186 8.85 4.87 -6.65
C TRP A 186 9.97 5.70 -7.27
N HIS A 187 9.89 7.01 -7.12
CA HIS A 187 10.85 7.97 -7.65
C HIS A 187 10.74 9.33 -6.95
N ASP A 188 11.66 10.24 -7.28
CA ASP A 188 11.57 11.64 -6.91
C ASP A 188 10.74 12.40 -7.96
N SER A 189 9.49 12.73 -7.65
CA SER A 189 8.56 13.44 -8.54
C SER A 189 9.02 14.86 -8.90
N LEU A 190 9.88 15.47 -8.05
CA LEU A 190 10.44 16.79 -8.32
C LEU A 190 11.65 16.75 -9.26
N MET A 191 12.29 15.57 -9.36
CA MET A 191 13.46 15.34 -10.21
C MET A 191 13.26 14.07 -11.07
N PRO A 192 12.34 14.08 -12.06
CA PRO A 192 11.98 12.89 -12.82
C PRO A 192 13.05 12.54 -13.86
N THR A 193 14.24 12.18 -13.38
CA THR A 193 15.36 11.71 -14.20
C THR A 193 15.60 10.21 -13.95
N LYS A 194 16.29 9.54 -14.88
CA LYS A 194 16.61 8.11 -14.72
C LYS A 194 17.31 7.80 -13.38
N ASP A 195 18.22 8.67 -12.93
CA ASP A 195 18.97 8.50 -11.69
C ASP A 195 18.10 8.55 -10.42
N HIS A 196 16.91 9.10 -10.52
CA HIS A 196 15.94 9.26 -9.42
C HIS A 196 14.71 8.37 -9.58
N PHE A 197 14.76 7.41 -10.50
CA PHE A 197 13.74 6.38 -10.70
C PHE A 197 14.23 5.07 -10.08
N TYR A 198 13.45 4.51 -9.15
CA TYR A 198 13.84 3.35 -8.35
C TYR A 198 13.00 2.10 -8.60
N GLY A 199 11.77 2.25 -9.09
CA GLY A 199 10.89 1.14 -9.42
C GLY A 199 9.48 1.55 -9.78
N ALA A 200 8.73 0.66 -10.41
CA ALA A 200 7.32 0.86 -10.71
C ALA A 200 6.54 -0.45 -10.75
N TRP A 201 5.30 -0.39 -10.31
CA TRP A 201 4.35 -1.51 -10.28
C TRP A 201 3.06 -1.11 -10.97
N ARG A 202 2.51 -2.05 -11.74
CA ARG A 202 1.14 -1.93 -12.25
C ARG A 202 0.24 -2.92 -11.55
N VAL A 203 -0.88 -2.44 -11.07
CA VAL A 203 -1.97 -3.24 -10.49
C VAL A 203 -3.13 -3.21 -11.47
N ARG A 204 -3.66 -4.37 -11.83
CA ARG A 204 -4.84 -4.46 -12.72
C ARG A 204 -5.74 -5.61 -12.30
N PRO A 205 -7.07 -5.41 -12.28
CA PRO A 205 -8.01 -6.51 -12.13
C PRO A 205 -7.90 -7.46 -13.32
N ARG A 206 -7.92 -8.77 -13.07
CA ARG A 206 -7.91 -9.81 -14.11
C ARG A 206 -9.34 -10.33 -14.33
N PRO A 207 -10.00 -9.95 -15.44
CA PRO A 207 -11.35 -10.42 -15.73
C PRO A 207 -11.45 -11.95 -15.87
N ASP A 208 -10.40 -12.58 -16.38
CA ASP A 208 -10.26 -14.02 -16.52
C ASP A 208 -10.09 -14.77 -15.19
N LEU A 209 -9.75 -14.08 -14.11
CA LEU A 209 -9.62 -14.58 -12.76
C LEU A 209 -10.65 -13.97 -11.80
N LEU A 210 -11.87 -13.71 -12.25
CA LEU A 210 -12.96 -13.14 -11.44
C LEU A 210 -12.62 -11.77 -10.84
N GLY A 211 -11.75 -10.99 -11.48
CA GLY A 211 -11.32 -9.68 -11.00
C GLY A 211 -10.23 -9.71 -9.94
N ILE A 212 -9.63 -10.88 -9.64
CA ILE A 212 -8.48 -10.95 -8.76
C ILE A 212 -7.36 -10.04 -9.31
N PRO A 213 -6.79 -9.16 -8.48
CA PRO A 213 -5.73 -8.27 -8.92
C PRO A 213 -4.48 -9.04 -9.35
N GLU A 214 -3.83 -8.56 -10.40
CA GLU A 214 -2.49 -8.96 -10.80
C GLU A 214 -1.55 -7.77 -10.60
N VAL A 215 -0.37 -8.03 -10.08
CA VAL A 215 0.71 -7.05 -9.97
C VAL A 215 1.81 -7.41 -10.95
N CYS A 216 2.17 -6.46 -11.80
CA CYS A 216 3.34 -6.56 -12.67
C CYS A 216 4.39 -5.55 -12.20
N LEU A 217 5.59 -6.03 -11.93
CA LEU A 217 6.76 -5.17 -11.77
C LEU A 217 7.13 -4.63 -13.16
N LEU A 218 7.04 -3.31 -13.35
CA LEU A 218 7.30 -2.69 -14.66
C LEU A 218 8.79 -2.47 -14.87
N TYR A 219 9.47 -1.92 -13.84
CA TYR A 219 10.89 -1.60 -13.89
C TYR A 219 11.49 -1.66 -12.48
N THR A 220 12.79 -2.06 -12.44
CA THR A 220 13.70 -1.81 -11.30
C THR A 220 14.85 -0.94 -11.79
N SER A 221 15.57 -0.28 -10.89
CA SER A 221 16.78 0.50 -11.24
C SER A 221 17.79 -0.32 -12.05
N ASP A 222 17.92 -1.60 -11.75
CA ASP A 222 18.86 -2.51 -12.44
C ASP A 222 18.43 -2.84 -13.89
N ALA A 223 17.12 -2.77 -14.19
CA ALA A 223 16.59 -3.02 -15.53
C ALA A 223 16.55 -1.74 -16.40
N ALA A 224 16.69 -0.56 -15.79
CA ALA A 224 16.79 0.71 -16.53
C ALA A 224 18.13 0.84 -17.26
N ASP A 225 19.19 0.20 -16.76
CA ASP A 225 20.53 0.21 -17.36
C ASP A 225 20.67 -0.73 -18.57
N GLU A 226 19.71 -1.64 -18.79
CA GLU A 226 19.72 -2.58 -19.94
C GLU A 226 18.98 -2.02 -21.18
N LEU A 227 18.40 -0.82 -21.11
CA LEU A 227 17.59 -0.22 -22.19
C LEU A 227 18.31 0.90 -22.98
N ASP A 228 19.64 1.10 -22.78
CA ASP A 228 20.47 2.02 -23.54
C ASP A 228 21.26 1.32 -24.66
#